data_195bc407def49b8aee40548b6c4a215e
#
_entry.id   195bc407def49b8aee40548b6c4a215e
#
_cell.length_a   1.000
_cell.length_b   1.000
_cell.length_c   1.000
_cell.angle_alpha   90.00
_cell.angle_beta   90.00
_cell.angle_gamma   90.00
#
_symmetry.space_group_name_H-M   'P 1'
#
loop_
_entity.id
_entity.type
_entity.pdbx_description
1 polymer ?
#
loop_
_entity_poly.entity_id
_entity_poly.type
_entity_poly.pdbx_seq_one_letter_code
_entity_poly.pdbx_strand_id
1 'polypeptide(L)'
;MDAKLQAYIDKLNALNFKEMYNGDFFLTWEKSDDELEAVFTVADALRYMRENNISTKVFESGLGISLFRDNSTRTRFSFASACNLLGLEVQDLDEGKSQVA
;
A
#
# COMPACT_ATOMS: atom_id res chain seq x y z
N MET A 1 19.19 8.57 -10.76
CA MET A 1 17.78 8.33 -10.40
C MET A 1 16.90 9.33 -11.14
N ASP A 2 15.72 8.91 -11.51
CA ASP A 2 14.70 9.73 -12.14
C ASP A 2 14.38 10.96 -11.29
N ALA A 3 14.36 12.16 -11.90
CA ALA A 3 14.17 13.41 -11.16
C ALA A 3 12.79 13.51 -10.50
N LYS A 4 11.76 12.99 -11.16
CA LYS A 4 10.40 13.03 -10.60
C LYS A 4 10.26 12.07 -9.43
N LEU A 5 10.87 10.89 -9.52
CA LEU A 5 10.89 9.94 -8.41
C LEU A 5 11.65 10.52 -7.22
N GLN A 6 12.77 11.19 -7.47
CA GLN A 6 13.54 11.85 -6.42
C GLN A 6 12.70 12.94 -5.73
N ALA A 7 11.88 13.67 -6.48
CA ALA A 7 11.01 14.70 -5.90
C ALA A 7 9.99 14.08 -4.93
N TYR A 8 9.43 12.92 -5.25
CA TYR A 8 8.54 12.22 -4.32
C TYR A 8 9.28 11.80 -3.04
N ILE A 9 10.50 11.29 -3.20
CA ILE A 9 11.33 10.89 -2.05
C ILE A 9 11.65 12.09 -1.18
N ASP A 10 12.01 13.22 -1.77
CA ASP A 10 12.32 14.45 -1.04
C ASP A 10 11.10 14.94 -0.27
N LYS A 11 9.91 14.85 -0.87
CA LYS A 11 8.66 15.21 -0.20
C LYS A 11 8.41 14.32 1.00
N LEU A 12 8.61 13.01 0.86
CA LEU A 12 8.43 12.07 1.98
C LEU A 12 9.41 12.36 3.12
N ASN A 13 10.64 12.70 2.79
CA ASN A 13 11.66 13.01 3.80
C ASN A 13 11.32 14.27 4.62
N ALA A 14 10.48 15.16 4.07
CA ALA A 14 10.04 16.37 4.75
C ALA A 14 8.81 16.16 5.65
N LEU A 15 8.17 14.99 5.59
CA LEU A 15 6.96 14.68 6.35
C LEU A 15 7.28 13.85 7.60
N ASN A 16 6.48 14.01 8.64
CA ASN A 16 6.60 13.22 9.86
C ASN A 16 5.53 12.14 9.89
N PHE A 17 5.92 10.89 9.63
CA PHE A 17 5.01 9.75 9.67
C PHE A 17 5.63 8.53 10.38
N LYS A 18 6.55 8.79 11.31
CA LYS A 18 7.30 7.74 12.03
C LYS A 18 6.39 6.80 12.82
N GLU A 19 5.29 7.32 13.35
CA GLU A 19 4.37 6.54 14.17
C GLU A 19 3.53 5.56 13.36
N MET A 20 3.53 5.68 12.03
CA MET A 20 2.82 4.72 11.17
C MET A 20 3.54 3.38 11.08
N TYR A 21 4.85 3.36 11.35
CA TYR A 21 5.63 2.12 11.27
C TYR A 21 5.09 1.11 12.28
N ASN A 22 4.77 -0.06 11.76
CA ASN A 22 4.23 -1.17 12.55
C ASN A 22 2.90 -0.85 13.25
N GLY A 23 2.20 0.18 12.78
CA GLY A 23 0.91 0.57 13.31
C GLY A 23 -0.23 0.16 12.37
N ASP A 24 -1.45 0.38 12.83
CA ASP A 24 -2.64 0.08 12.07
C ASP A 24 -3.26 1.36 11.50
N PHE A 25 -3.98 1.24 10.39
CA PHE A 25 -4.70 2.33 9.79
C PHE A 25 -6.18 2.00 9.75
N PHE A 26 -6.93 2.50 10.74
CA PHE A 26 -8.37 2.26 10.80
C PHE A 26 -9.19 3.43 10.27
N LEU A 27 -8.95 4.63 10.78
CA LEU A 27 -9.78 5.80 10.50
C LEU A 27 -8.91 6.98 10.10
N THR A 28 -9.31 7.67 9.04
CA THR A 28 -8.52 8.78 8.50
C THR A 28 -8.38 9.92 9.50
N TRP A 29 -9.41 10.19 10.29
CA TRP A 29 -9.37 11.29 11.26
C TRP A 29 -8.47 11.03 12.47
N GLU A 30 -7.97 9.80 12.61
CA GLU A 30 -6.97 9.48 13.64
C GLU A 30 -5.55 9.77 13.17
N LYS A 31 -5.38 10.13 11.89
CA LYS A 31 -4.06 10.37 11.30
C LYS A 31 -3.79 11.87 11.18
N SER A 32 -2.53 12.25 11.33
CA SER A 32 -2.11 13.63 11.11
C SER A 32 -2.14 13.98 9.61
N ASP A 33 -2.11 15.28 9.32
CA ASP A 33 -2.02 15.74 7.93
C ASP A 33 -0.77 15.21 7.25
N ASP A 34 0.36 15.17 7.94
CA ASP A 34 1.61 14.61 7.41
C ASP A 34 1.47 13.12 7.09
N GLU A 35 0.81 12.36 7.97
CA GLU A 35 0.61 10.93 7.74
C GLU A 35 -0.26 10.68 6.52
N LEU A 36 -1.35 11.43 6.37
CA LEU A 36 -2.22 11.29 5.19
C LEU A 36 -1.49 11.73 3.92
N GLU A 37 -0.74 12.82 3.98
CA GLU A 37 0.04 13.28 2.84
C GLU A 37 1.11 12.25 2.44
N ALA A 38 1.71 11.57 3.40
CA ALA A 38 2.67 10.51 3.13
C ALA A 38 2.02 9.35 2.37
N VAL A 39 0.82 8.93 2.77
CA VAL A 39 0.08 7.87 2.07
C VAL A 39 -0.18 8.25 0.61
N PHE A 40 -0.69 9.47 0.37
CA PHE A 40 -0.97 9.94 -0.99
C PHE A 40 0.31 10.09 -1.81
N THR A 41 1.38 10.55 -1.20
CA THR A 41 2.67 10.71 -1.91
C THR A 41 3.24 9.36 -2.33
N VAL A 42 3.17 8.35 -1.46
CA VAL A 42 3.60 6.99 -1.81
C VAL A 42 2.72 6.43 -2.94
N ALA A 43 1.40 6.64 -2.88
CA ALA A 43 0.50 6.18 -3.93
C ALA A 43 0.85 6.82 -5.28
N ASP A 44 1.11 8.13 -5.29
CA ASP A 44 1.48 8.84 -6.52
C ASP A 44 2.83 8.37 -7.05
N ALA A 45 3.80 8.15 -6.16
CA ALA A 45 5.12 7.66 -6.55
C ALA A 45 5.04 6.26 -7.17
N LEU A 46 4.28 5.36 -6.55
CA LEU A 46 4.11 4.01 -7.06
C LEU A 46 3.38 4.00 -8.41
N ARG A 47 2.38 4.85 -8.57
CA ARG A 47 1.68 5.00 -9.86
C ARG A 47 2.63 5.49 -10.93
N TYR A 48 3.43 6.50 -10.64
CA TYR A 48 4.43 7.01 -11.58
C TYR A 48 5.41 5.91 -11.99
N MET A 49 5.91 5.15 -11.02
CA MET A 49 6.82 4.04 -11.30
C MET A 49 6.18 3.02 -12.22
N ARG A 50 4.94 2.63 -11.92
CA ARG A 50 4.21 1.64 -12.74
C ARG A 50 4.00 2.14 -14.16
N GLU A 51 3.63 3.40 -14.33
CA GLU A 51 3.39 4.00 -15.65
C GLU A 51 4.67 4.16 -16.46
N ASN A 52 5.81 4.24 -15.82
CA ASN A 52 7.10 4.42 -16.45
C ASN A 52 7.97 3.16 -16.44
N ASN A 53 7.35 2.03 -16.19
CA ASN A 53 7.99 0.71 -16.22
C ASN A 53 9.18 0.60 -15.26
N ILE A 54 9.10 1.27 -14.12
CA ILE A 54 10.07 1.16 -13.03
C ILE A 54 9.51 0.14 -12.04
N SER A 55 10.32 -0.83 -11.65
CA SER A 55 9.88 -1.89 -10.74
C SER A 55 9.45 -1.33 -9.40
N THR A 56 8.27 -1.74 -8.93
CA THR A 56 7.73 -1.37 -7.61
C THR A 56 8.02 -2.45 -6.57
N LYS A 57 8.83 -3.45 -6.87
CA LYS A 57 9.18 -4.53 -5.94
C LYS A 57 10.11 -4.01 -4.85
N VAL A 58 9.50 -3.39 -3.83
CA VAL A 58 10.25 -2.86 -2.67
C VAL A 58 10.44 -3.92 -1.59
N PHE A 59 9.70 -5.04 -1.67
CA PHE A 59 9.86 -6.17 -0.77
C PHE A 59 10.36 -7.39 -1.56
N GLU A 60 11.24 -8.18 -0.96
CA GLU A 60 11.68 -9.44 -1.56
C GLU A 60 10.69 -10.55 -1.28
N SER A 61 10.01 -10.49 -0.13
CA SER A 61 9.07 -11.50 0.30
C SER A 61 8.09 -10.90 1.29
N GLY A 62 7.05 -11.63 1.59
CA GLY A 62 6.05 -11.22 2.55
C GLY A 62 4.67 -11.69 2.10
N LEU A 63 3.70 -11.49 2.97
CA LEU A 63 2.34 -11.94 2.73
C LEU A 63 1.36 -10.81 2.96
N GLY A 64 0.61 -10.48 1.92
CA GLY A 64 -0.55 -9.60 2.03
C GLY A 64 -1.80 -10.45 2.22
N ILE A 65 -2.62 -10.10 3.19
CA ILE A 65 -3.85 -10.85 3.48
C ILE A 65 -5.04 -9.92 3.27
N SER A 66 -6.03 -10.39 2.51
CA SER A 66 -7.31 -9.71 2.39
C SER A 66 -8.41 -10.58 2.99
N LEU A 67 -9.34 -9.93 3.70
CA LEU A 67 -10.48 -10.61 4.31
C LEU A 67 -11.76 -9.86 3.92
N PHE A 68 -12.66 -10.55 3.24
CA PHE A 68 -13.90 -9.97 2.76
C PHE A 68 -15.11 -10.73 3.25
N ARG A 69 -16.21 -10.00 3.49
CA ARG A 69 -17.52 -10.58 3.84
C ARG A 69 -18.31 -10.96 2.61
N ASP A 70 -18.12 -10.23 1.53
CA ASP A 70 -18.90 -10.38 0.30
C ASP A 70 -17.99 -10.42 -0.93
N ASN A 71 -18.60 -10.34 -2.10
CA ASN A 71 -17.91 -10.58 -3.37
C ASN A 71 -17.17 -9.38 -3.93
N SER A 72 -16.59 -8.53 -3.15
CA SER A 72 -15.89 -7.31 -3.56
C SER A 72 -14.82 -7.56 -4.64
N THR A 73 -15.23 -7.98 -5.84
CA THR A 73 -14.31 -8.47 -6.88
C THR A 73 -13.25 -7.46 -7.27
N ARG A 74 -13.66 -6.20 -7.51
CA ARG A 74 -12.70 -5.16 -7.90
C ARG A 74 -11.67 -4.92 -6.82
N THR A 75 -12.09 -4.85 -5.56
CA THR A 75 -11.21 -4.61 -4.42
C THR A 75 -10.27 -5.78 -4.21
N ARG A 76 -10.77 -7.01 -4.34
CA ARG A 76 -9.93 -8.21 -4.23
C ARG A 76 -8.84 -8.21 -5.29
N PHE A 77 -9.19 -7.93 -6.53
CA PHE A 77 -8.23 -7.91 -7.62
C PHE A 77 -7.23 -6.76 -7.51
N SER A 78 -7.68 -5.56 -7.13
CA SER A 78 -6.77 -4.43 -6.98
C SER A 78 -5.79 -4.65 -5.81
N PHE A 79 -6.27 -5.21 -4.70
CA PHE A 79 -5.39 -5.56 -3.58
C PHE A 79 -4.35 -6.61 -3.98
N ALA A 80 -4.80 -7.69 -4.63
CA ALA A 80 -3.90 -8.75 -5.08
C ALA A 80 -2.85 -8.24 -6.06
N SER A 81 -3.27 -7.40 -7.02
CA SER A 81 -2.36 -6.80 -7.99
C SER A 81 -1.34 -5.89 -7.29
N ALA A 82 -1.79 -5.06 -6.36
CA ALA A 82 -0.90 -4.17 -5.62
C ALA A 82 0.15 -4.95 -4.83
N CYS A 83 -0.26 -5.99 -4.11
CA CYS A 83 0.66 -6.85 -3.37
C CYS A 83 1.70 -7.48 -4.30
N ASN A 84 1.25 -8.01 -5.43
CA ASN A 84 2.15 -8.64 -6.40
C ASN A 84 3.17 -7.63 -6.94
N LEU A 85 2.73 -6.44 -7.29
CA LEU A 85 3.60 -5.38 -7.79
C LEU A 85 4.64 -4.95 -6.77
N LEU A 86 4.31 -5.03 -5.48
CA LEU A 86 5.23 -4.69 -4.38
C LEU A 86 6.20 -5.81 -4.01
N GLY A 87 6.00 -7.01 -4.53
CA GLY A 87 6.84 -8.18 -4.25
C GLY A 87 6.29 -9.11 -3.18
N LEU A 88 5.00 -8.99 -2.86
CA LEU A 88 4.34 -9.81 -1.83
C LEU A 88 3.53 -10.94 -2.45
N GLU A 89 3.43 -12.05 -1.72
CA GLU A 89 2.42 -13.08 -1.97
C GLU A 89 1.07 -12.61 -1.45
N VAL A 90 -0.02 -13.21 -1.92
CA VAL A 90 -1.37 -12.83 -1.51
C VAL A 90 -2.13 -14.04 -0.99
N GLN A 91 -2.80 -13.86 0.14
CA GLN A 91 -3.78 -14.81 0.64
C GLN A 91 -5.12 -14.09 0.78
N ASP A 92 -6.10 -14.52 0.01
CA ASP A 92 -7.45 -13.96 0.05
C ASP A 92 -8.34 -14.86 0.90
N LEU A 93 -8.95 -14.28 1.93
CA LEU A 93 -9.83 -15.01 2.84
C LEU A 93 -11.25 -14.49 2.73
N ASP A 94 -12.21 -15.41 2.86
CA ASP A 94 -13.63 -15.09 2.91
C ASP A 94 -14.10 -15.30 4.35
N GLU A 95 -14.73 -14.29 4.94
CA GLU A 95 -15.17 -14.36 6.34
C GLU A 95 -16.12 -15.54 6.59
N GLY A 96 -17.02 -15.82 5.63
CA GLY A 96 -17.98 -16.91 5.76
C GLY A 96 -17.37 -18.30 5.66
N LYS A 97 -16.14 -18.42 5.16
CA LYS A 97 -15.45 -19.69 4.92
C LYS A 97 -14.15 -19.82 5.70
N SER A 98 -13.77 -18.77 6.42
CA SER A 98 -12.51 -18.68 7.14
C SER A 98 -12.72 -19.05 8.61
N GLN A 99 -11.69 -19.61 9.23
CA GLN A 99 -11.70 -19.90 10.66
C GLN A 99 -11.15 -18.74 11.50
N VAL A 100 -10.91 -17.59 10.86
CA VAL A 100 -10.36 -16.41 11.52
C VAL A 100 -11.42 -15.67 12.33
N ALA A 101 -12.67 -15.81 11.99
CA ALA A 101 -13.79 -15.08 12.62
C ALA A 101 -13.95 -15.37 14.11
#